data_d9fc615c3e2478209cf0a0dec2bc483e
#
_entry.id   d9fc615c3e2478209cf0a0dec2bc483e
#
_cell.length_a   1.000
_cell.length_b   1.000
_cell.length_c   1.000
_cell.angle_alpha   90.00
_cell.angle_beta   90.00
_cell.angle_gamma   90.00
#
_symmetry.space_group_name_H-M   'P 1'
#
loop_
_entity.id
_entity.type
_entity.pdbx_description
1 polymer ?
#
loop_
_entity_poly.entity_id
_entity_poly.type
_entity_poly.pdbx_seq_one_letter_code
_entity_poly.pdbx_strand_id
1 'polypeptide(L)' 'MKVIVANIGIAILIGSAIFSAVTNNDDIVLIPAGIGLGLLASASL' A
#
# COMPACT_ATOMS: atom_id res chain seq x y z
N MET A 1 -4.89 15.61 9.32
CA MET A 1 -3.93 14.52 9.34
C MET A 1 -4.10 13.52 8.22
N LYS A 2 -4.98 13.84 7.26
CA LYS A 2 -5.19 12.95 6.11
C LYS A 2 -3.94 12.83 5.24
N VAL A 3 -3.11 13.87 5.22
CA VAL A 3 -1.86 13.87 4.44
C VAL A 3 -0.91 12.79 4.96
N ILE A 4 -0.82 12.64 6.28
CA ILE A 4 0.06 11.62 6.87
C ILE A 4 -0.46 10.22 6.53
N VAL A 5 -1.77 10.01 6.64
CA VAL A 5 -2.38 8.72 6.31
C VAL A 5 -2.17 8.39 4.84
N ALA A 6 -2.36 9.37 3.96
CA ALA A 6 -2.16 9.17 2.52
C ALA A 6 -0.69 8.81 2.22
N ASN A 7 0.24 9.49 2.88
CA ASN A 7 1.67 9.20 2.69
C ASN A 7 2.00 7.77 3.12
N ILE A 8 1.46 7.33 4.24
CA ILE A 8 1.68 5.97 4.71
C ILE A 8 1.10 4.97 3.73
N GLY A 9 -0.11 5.23 3.22
CA GLY A 9 -0.74 4.36 2.23
C GLY A 9 0.08 4.26 0.95
N ILE A 10 0.58 5.38 0.46
CA ILE A 10 1.42 5.39 -0.74
C ILE A 10 2.71 4.62 -0.50
N ALA A 11 3.35 4.82 0.65
CA ALA A 11 4.59 4.12 0.98
C ALA A 11 4.36 2.61 1.04
N ILE A 12 3.25 2.18 1.62
CA ILE A 12 2.91 0.76 1.68
C ILE A 12 2.69 0.19 0.28
N LEU A 13 1.98 0.93 -0.58
CA LEU A 13 1.74 0.49 -1.95
C LEU A 13 3.03 0.34 -2.73
N ILE A 14 3.91 1.32 -2.64
CA ILE A 14 5.19 1.29 -3.34
C ILE A 14 6.04 0.14 -2.81
N GLY A 15 6.10 -0.03 -1.49
CA GLY A 15 6.84 -1.11 -0.88
C GLY A 15 6.32 -2.47 -1.30
N SER A 16 4.98 -2.63 -1.41
CA SER A 16 4.38 -3.86 -1.88
C SER A 16 4.79 -4.18 -3.30
N ALA A 17 4.78 -3.18 -4.17
CA ALA A 17 5.15 -3.37 -5.57
C ALA A 17 6.61 -3.83 -5.69
N ILE A 18 7.50 -3.20 -4.92
CA ILE A 18 8.91 -3.57 -4.92
C ILE A 18 9.08 -5.00 -4.38
N PHE A 19 8.40 -5.30 -3.29
CA PHE A 19 8.47 -6.62 -2.68
C PHE A 19 8.01 -7.71 -3.66
N SER A 20 6.90 -7.45 -4.36
CA SER A 20 6.39 -8.38 -5.36
C SER A 20 7.40 -8.61 -6.49
N ALA A 21 8.04 -7.54 -6.95
CA ALA A 21 9.01 -7.64 -8.02
C ALA A 21 10.23 -8.46 -7.60
N VAL A 22 10.65 -8.33 -6.34
CA VAL A 22 11.81 -9.04 -5.82
C VAL A 22 11.51 -10.50 -5.56
N THR A 23 10.37 -10.80 -4.95
CA THR A 23 10.02 -12.17 -4.58
C THR A 23 9.30 -12.92 -5.68
N ASN A 24 8.77 -12.20 -6.66
CA ASN A 24 8.02 -12.81 -7.75
C ASN A 24 6.79 -13.57 -7.25
N ASN A 25 6.17 -13.07 -6.20
CA ASN A 25 5.05 -13.73 -5.54
C ASN A 25 3.88 -12.77 -5.41
N ASP A 26 2.92 -12.87 -6.33
CA ASP A 26 1.80 -11.95 -6.41
C ASP A 26 0.79 -12.12 -5.27
N ASP A 27 0.72 -13.32 -4.69
CA ASP A 27 -0.25 -13.60 -3.63
C ASP A 27 0.04 -12.79 -2.38
N ILE A 28 1.31 -12.59 -2.06
CA ILE A 28 1.72 -11.87 -0.86
C ILE A 28 1.43 -10.38 -1.00
N VAL A 29 1.44 -9.86 -2.22
CA VAL A 29 1.25 -8.42 -2.49
C VAL A 29 -0.16 -7.97 -2.16
N LEU A 30 -1.13 -8.86 -2.18
CA LEU A 30 -2.52 -8.51 -1.90
C LEU A 30 -2.73 -7.95 -0.51
N ILE A 31 -1.99 -8.45 0.47
CA ILE A 31 -2.18 -8.03 1.87
C ILE A 31 -1.73 -6.58 2.08
N PRO A 32 -0.47 -6.21 1.80
CA PRO A 32 -0.05 -4.82 1.99
C PRO A 32 -0.68 -3.87 0.99
N ALA A 33 -0.97 -4.33 -0.23
CA ALA A 33 -1.64 -3.50 -1.21
C ALA A 33 -3.05 -3.14 -0.76
N GLY A 34 -3.78 -4.09 -0.18
CA GLY A 34 -5.10 -3.84 0.37
C GLY A 34 -5.06 -2.84 1.51
N ILE A 35 -4.08 -2.96 2.39
CA ILE A 35 -3.92 -2.03 3.50
C ILE A 35 -3.60 -0.63 2.98
N GLY A 36 -2.69 -0.52 2.02
CA GLY A 36 -2.33 0.77 1.43
C GLY A 36 -3.52 1.44 0.75
N LEU A 37 -4.28 0.67 -0.03
CA LEU A 37 -5.48 1.19 -0.68
C LEU A 37 -6.52 1.62 0.33
N GLY A 38 -6.70 0.84 1.40
CA GLY A 38 -7.64 1.19 2.46
C GLY A 38 -7.26 2.50 3.13
N LEU A 39 -5.98 2.71 3.41
CA LEU A 39 -5.51 3.96 4.00
C LEU A 39 -5.72 5.13 3.06
N LEU A 40 -5.46 4.95 1.76
CA LEU A 40 -5.68 6.01 0.79
C LEU A 40 -7.16 6.35 0.67
N ALA A 41 -8.03 5.36 0.64
CA ALA A 41 -9.47 5.59 0.59
C ALA A 41 -9.94 6.33 1.84
N SER A 42 -9.43 5.95 2.99
CA SER A 42 -9.75 6.61 4.25
C SER A 42 -9.29 8.07 4.25
N ALA A 43 -8.11 8.33 3.69
CA ALA A 43 -7.59 9.69 3.62
C ALA A 43 -8.39 10.57 2.66
N SER A 44 -8.98 10.00 1.62
CA SER A 44 -9.76 10.77 0.65
C SER A 44 -11.18 11.06 1.12
N LEU A 45 -11.62 10.41 2.18
CA LEU A 45 -12.94 10.70 2.75
C LEU A 45 -12.89 11.96 3.61
#